data_5297e6f9df977db28bbaa2822a1e3e52
#
_entry.id   5297e6f9df977db28bbaa2822a1e3e52
#
_cell.length_a   1.000
_cell.length_b   1.000
_cell.length_c   1.000
_cell.angle_alpha   90.00
_cell.angle_beta   90.00
_cell.angle_gamma   90.00
#
_symmetry.space_group_name_H-M   'P 1'
#
loop_
_entity.id
_entity.type
_entity.pdbx_description
1 polymer ?
#
loop_
_entity_poly.entity_id
_entity_poly.type
_entity_poly.pdbx_seq_one_letter_code
_entity_poly.pdbx_strand_id
1 'polypeptide(L)'
;MAKENKKGRGKMKKNEKRLLILGIMLVIAFTIWTLLIKTVDVEPLGQNGTDIGFATFNCWFHKLTGVHMTIYTITDWLGLVPIFICIIFGGIGFVQLIKRKSLFKVDCDIILLGIYYIIVIGCYLIFEMIPINYRPILVEGFMEASYPSSTTLLVLSVMPTLIYQVNYRLKNDALKKLLVFQQFYFLYLW
;
A
#
# COMPACT_ATOMS: atom_id res chain seq x y z
N MET A 1 13.16 7.85 39.69
CA MET A 1 13.17 8.59 38.44
C MET A 1 14.24 8.13 37.44
N ALA A 2 15.56 8.08 37.77
CA ALA A 2 16.61 7.69 36.80
C ALA A 2 16.52 6.20 36.34
N LYS A 3 16.13 5.25 37.18
CA LYS A 3 15.95 3.83 36.83
C LYS A 3 14.75 3.58 35.91
N GLU A 4 13.65 4.30 36.10
CA GLU A 4 12.47 4.22 35.22
C GLU A 4 12.74 4.74 33.82
N ASN A 5 13.48 5.86 33.73
CA ASN A 5 13.86 6.45 32.43
C ASN A 5 14.83 5.55 31.64
N LYS A 6 15.71 4.83 32.33
CA LYS A 6 16.64 3.86 31.70
C LYS A 6 15.90 2.59 31.22
N LYS A 7 14.86 2.14 31.95
CA LYS A 7 14.02 0.99 31.57
C LYS A 7 13.11 1.34 30.38
N GLY A 8 12.57 2.56 30.33
CA GLY A 8 11.76 3.07 29.21
C GLY A 8 12.59 3.20 27.91
N ARG A 9 13.80 3.78 27.97
CA ARG A 9 14.71 3.85 26.83
C ARG A 9 15.16 2.48 26.31
N GLY A 10 15.40 1.53 27.23
CA GLY A 10 15.76 0.14 26.85
C GLY A 10 14.63 -0.59 26.14
N LYS A 11 13.38 -0.35 26.55
CA LYS A 11 12.18 -0.93 25.94
C LYS A 11 11.91 -0.34 24.53
N MET A 12 12.06 0.97 24.36
CA MET A 12 11.97 1.63 23.04
C MET A 12 13.03 1.08 22.06
N LYS A 13 14.30 1.07 22.43
CA LYS A 13 15.37 0.51 21.58
C LYS A 13 15.14 -0.94 21.20
N LYS A 14 14.51 -1.75 22.07
CA LYS A 14 14.17 -3.14 21.78
C LYS A 14 13.04 -3.25 20.74
N ASN A 15 12.04 -2.37 20.79
CA ASN A 15 10.95 -2.32 19.83
C ASN A 15 11.44 -1.83 18.45
N GLU A 16 12.28 -0.82 18.41
CA GLU A 16 12.88 -0.32 17.17
C GLU A 16 13.69 -1.42 16.45
N LYS A 17 14.52 -2.17 17.20
CA LYS A 17 15.26 -3.32 16.64
C LYS A 17 14.32 -4.40 16.10
N ARG A 18 13.22 -4.70 16.80
CA ARG A 18 12.23 -5.69 16.32
C ARG A 18 11.54 -5.24 15.04
N LEU A 19 11.17 -3.97 14.94
CA LEU A 19 10.56 -3.39 13.72
C LEU A 19 11.55 -3.42 12.56
N LEU A 20 12.82 -3.11 12.80
CA LEU A 20 13.85 -3.17 11.77
C LEU A 20 14.07 -4.61 11.28
N ILE A 21 14.17 -5.58 12.19
CA ILE A 21 14.29 -7.00 11.84
C ILE A 21 13.07 -7.46 11.04
N LEU A 22 11.85 -7.09 11.47
CA LEU A 22 10.63 -7.40 10.76
C LEU A 22 10.64 -6.82 9.34
N GLY A 23 11.07 -5.55 9.19
CA GLY A 23 11.21 -4.91 7.88
C GLY A 23 12.17 -5.66 6.97
N ILE A 24 13.35 -6.05 7.49
CA ILE A 24 14.33 -6.84 6.72
C ILE A 24 13.74 -8.21 6.31
N MET A 25 13.06 -8.90 7.24
CA MET A 25 12.41 -10.18 6.93
C MET A 25 11.35 -10.05 5.84
N LEU A 26 10.56 -8.96 5.84
CA LEU A 26 9.56 -8.69 4.81
C LEU A 26 10.21 -8.43 3.45
N VAL A 27 11.32 -7.69 3.40
CA VAL A 27 12.08 -7.48 2.15
C VAL A 27 12.63 -8.79 1.61
N ILE A 28 13.20 -9.64 2.47
CA ILE A 28 13.69 -10.97 2.09
C ILE A 28 12.55 -11.84 1.57
N ALA A 29 11.40 -11.86 2.27
CA ALA A 29 10.22 -12.60 1.85
C ALA A 29 9.69 -12.13 0.49
N PHE A 30 9.63 -10.81 0.26
CA PHE A 30 9.25 -10.22 -1.02
C PHE A 30 10.21 -10.65 -2.15
N THR A 31 11.52 -10.63 -1.89
CA THR A 31 12.53 -11.04 -2.87
C THR A 31 12.40 -12.52 -3.21
N ILE A 32 12.26 -13.39 -2.20
CA ILE A 32 12.06 -14.84 -2.41
C ILE A 32 10.78 -15.08 -3.20
N TRP A 33 9.67 -14.43 -2.83
CA TRP A 33 8.39 -14.57 -3.53
C TRP A 33 8.49 -14.13 -4.99
N THR A 34 9.17 -13.02 -5.26
CA THR A 34 9.43 -12.53 -6.62
C THR A 34 10.23 -13.52 -7.45
N LEU A 35 11.26 -14.14 -6.85
CA LEU A 35 12.05 -15.17 -7.52
C LEU A 35 11.21 -16.42 -7.82
N LEU A 36 10.36 -16.86 -6.87
CA LEU A 36 9.46 -18.00 -7.08
C LEU A 36 8.50 -17.74 -8.25
N ILE A 37 7.89 -16.54 -8.32
CA ILE A 37 7.00 -16.19 -9.44
C ILE A 37 7.72 -16.25 -10.79
N LYS A 38 9.00 -15.88 -10.84
CA LYS A 38 9.80 -15.89 -12.09
C LYS A 38 10.37 -17.26 -12.47
N THR A 39 10.36 -18.24 -11.57
CA THR A 39 11.05 -19.52 -11.79
C THR A 39 10.16 -20.75 -11.69
N VAL A 40 9.02 -20.64 -10.99
CA VAL A 40 8.15 -21.79 -10.74
C VAL A 40 6.96 -21.76 -11.67
N ASP A 41 6.74 -22.86 -12.40
CA ASP A 41 5.58 -23.09 -13.25
C ASP A 41 5.33 -21.92 -14.22
N VAL A 42 6.40 -21.57 -14.97
CA VAL A 42 6.40 -20.44 -15.90
C VAL A 42 6.02 -20.96 -17.29
N GLU A 43 4.91 -20.46 -17.84
CA GLU A 43 4.43 -20.81 -19.16
C GLU A 43 4.14 -19.57 -20.03
N PRO A 44 4.37 -19.63 -21.35
CA PRO A 44 4.14 -18.52 -22.27
C PRO A 44 2.65 -18.42 -22.64
N LEU A 45 1.79 -18.20 -21.63
CA LEU A 45 0.34 -18.10 -21.78
C LEU A 45 -0.15 -16.70 -22.14
N GLY A 46 0.70 -15.70 -21.97
CA GLY A 46 0.35 -14.31 -22.24
C GLY A 46 0.30 -14.01 -23.75
N GLN A 47 -0.25 -12.85 -24.09
CA GLN A 47 -0.24 -12.35 -25.45
C GLN A 47 1.20 -12.20 -25.96
N ASN A 48 1.45 -12.59 -27.21
CA ASN A 48 2.79 -12.62 -27.83
C ASN A 48 3.83 -13.53 -27.09
N GLY A 49 3.36 -14.57 -26.40
CA GLY A 49 4.25 -15.49 -25.70
C GLY A 49 4.86 -14.92 -24.40
N THR A 50 4.19 -13.97 -23.77
CA THR A 50 4.63 -13.44 -22.48
C THR A 50 4.55 -14.50 -21.39
N ASP A 51 5.66 -14.68 -20.68
CA ASP A 51 5.77 -15.65 -19.59
C ASP A 51 4.90 -15.26 -18.39
N ILE A 52 4.17 -16.25 -17.86
CA ILE A 52 3.32 -16.11 -16.68
C ILE A 52 3.76 -17.13 -15.65
N GLY A 53 4.19 -16.66 -14.49
CA GLY A 53 4.56 -17.50 -13.37
C GLY A 53 3.36 -18.07 -12.62
N PHE A 54 3.54 -19.23 -11.98
CA PHE A 54 2.46 -20.01 -11.37
C PHE A 54 1.29 -20.23 -12.31
N ALA A 55 1.58 -20.55 -13.57
CA ALA A 55 0.61 -20.60 -14.65
C ALA A 55 -0.53 -21.57 -14.36
N THR A 56 -0.22 -22.79 -13.91
CA THR A 56 -1.21 -23.81 -13.57
C THR A 56 -2.15 -23.33 -12.46
N PHE A 57 -1.60 -22.75 -11.39
CA PHE A 57 -2.38 -22.24 -10.28
C PHE A 57 -3.25 -21.04 -10.70
N ASN A 58 -2.67 -20.10 -11.44
CA ASN A 58 -3.40 -18.93 -11.96
C ASN A 58 -4.55 -19.33 -12.87
N CYS A 59 -4.33 -20.28 -13.79
CA CYS A 59 -5.38 -20.80 -14.67
C CYS A 59 -6.47 -21.55 -13.89
N TRP A 60 -6.10 -22.37 -12.91
CA TRP A 60 -7.05 -23.06 -12.05
C TRP A 60 -7.91 -22.08 -11.26
N PHE A 61 -7.28 -21.09 -10.62
CA PHE A 61 -7.99 -20.07 -9.84
C PHE A 61 -8.92 -19.25 -10.72
N HIS A 62 -8.48 -18.86 -11.92
CA HIS A 62 -9.31 -18.16 -12.89
C HIS A 62 -10.53 -18.97 -13.31
N LYS A 63 -10.38 -20.28 -13.56
CA LYS A 63 -11.51 -21.18 -13.88
C LYS A 63 -12.50 -21.28 -12.71
N LEU A 64 -12.02 -21.23 -11.48
CA LEU A 64 -12.84 -21.30 -10.27
C LEU A 64 -13.63 -20.01 -10.03
N THR A 65 -12.99 -18.86 -10.17
CA THR A 65 -13.58 -17.56 -9.84
C THR A 65 -14.28 -16.88 -11.01
N GLY A 66 -13.86 -17.17 -12.24
CA GLY A 66 -14.34 -16.48 -13.43
C GLY A 66 -13.87 -15.03 -13.53
N VAL A 67 -14.42 -14.29 -14.46
CA VAL A 67 -14.16 -12.86 -14.66
C VAL A 67 -15.40 -12.05 -14.31
N HIS A 68 -15.29 -11.19 -13.33
CA HIS A 68 -16.36 -10.29 -12.90
C HIS A 68 -15.99 -8.84 -13.18
N MET A 69 -16.19 -8.39 -14.42
CA MET A 69 -15.81 -7.04 -14.87
C MET A 69 -16.42 -5.93 -14.00
N THR A 70 -17.65 -6.10 -13.51
CA THR A 70 -18.28 -5.11 -12.63
C THR A 70 -17.50 -4.94 -11.31
N ILE A 71 -17.08 -6.06 -10.70
CA ILE A 71 -16.28 -6.02 -9.46
C ILE A 71 -14.92 -5.39 -9.74
N TYR A 72 -14.31 -5.77 -10.88
CA TYR A 72 -13.04 -5.21 -11.33
C TYR A 72 -13.13 -3.67 -11.45
N THR A 73 -14.11 -3.16 -12.18
CA THR A 73 -14.32 -1.72 -12.36
C THR A 73 -14.56 -1.00 -11.03
N ILE A 74 -15.35 -1.59 -10.12
CA ILE A 74 -15.59 -1.01 -8.79
C ILE A 74 -14.30 -0.93 -7.98
N THR A 75 -13.52 -2.01 -7.95
CA THR A 75 -12.24 -2.03 -7.21
C THR A 75 -11.21 -1.06 -7.81
N ASP A 76 -11.17 -0.93 -9.12
CA ASP A 76 -10.30 0.03 -9.80
C ASP A 76 -10.63 1.48 -9.39
N TRP A 77 -11.91 1.87 -9.44
CA TRP A 77 -12.35 3.17 -8.94
C TRP A 77 -12.06 3.38 -7.44
N LEU A 78 -12.26 2.36 -6.63
CA LEU A 78 -11.91 2.42 -5.20
C LEU A 78 -10.39 2.58 -4.99
N GLY A 79 -9.57 2.10 -5.89
CA GLY A 79 -8.12 2.29 -5.90
C GLY A 79 -7.68 3.76 -5.97
N LEU A 80 -8.54 4.66 -6.44
CA LEU A 80 -8.26 6.10 -6.45
C LEU A 80 -8.40 6.75 -5.05
N VAL A 81 -9.12 6.13 -4.12
CA VAL A 81 -9.36 6.69 -2.77
C VAL A 81 -8.05 6.97 -2.02
N PRO A 82 -7.05 6.09 -1.96
CA PRO A 82 -5.77 6.38 -1.35
C PRO A 82 -5.06 7.58 -1.98
N ILE A 83 -5.17 7.75 -3.29
CA ILE A 83 -4.57 8.90 -4.00
C ILE A 83 -5.22 10.21 -3.54
N PHE A 84 -6.56 10.25 -3.44
CA PHE A 84 -7.26 11.42 -2.90
C PHE A 84 -6.85 11.74 -1.47
N ILE A 85 -6.62 10.72 -0.63
CA ILE A 85 -6.12 10.91 0.73
C ILE A 85 -4.73 11.55 0.72
N CYS A 86 -3.82 11.09 -0.14
CA CYS A 86 -2.51 11.69 -0.30
C CYS A 86 -2.61 13.17 -0.72
N ILE A 87 -3.50 13.50 -1.66
CA ILE A 87 -3.74 14.87 -2.11
C ILE A 87 -4.27 15.75 -0.97
N ILE A 88 -5.21 15.24 -0.16
CA ILE A 88 -5.77 15.98 0.99
C ILE A 88 -4.67 16.33 1.99
N PHE A 89 -3.85 15.35 2.41
CA PHE A 89 -2.77 15.61 3.36
C PHE A 89 -1.65 16.45 2.77
N GLY A 90 -1.34 16.27 1.48
CA GLY A 90 -0.45 17.15 0.74
C GLY A 90 -0.95 18.60 0.72
N GLY A 91 -2.24 18.80 0.48
CA GLY A 91 -2.91 20.10 0.52
C GLY A 91 -2.86 20.73 1.92
N ILE A 92 -3.09 19.95 2.98
CA ILE A 92 -2.96 20.43 4.37
C ILE A 92 -1.53 20.91 4.63
N GLY A 93 -0.53 20.13 4.24
CA GLY A 93 0.88 20.51 4.37
C GLY A 93 1.22 21.78 3.60
N PHE A 94 0.73 21.89 2.37
CA PHE A 94 0.93 23.06 1.51
C PHE A 94 0.30 24.33 2.10
N VAL A 95 -0.94 24.23 2.59
CA VAL A 95 -1.61 25.36 3.27
C VAL A 95 -0.86 25.79 4.53
N GLN A 96 -0.35 24.83 5.33
CA GLN A 96 0.46 25.15 6.50
C GLN A 96 1.77 25.83 6.10
N LEU A 97 2.41 25.37 5.02
CA LEU A 97 3.64 25.96 4.50
C LEU A 97 3.43 27.43 4.10
N ILE A 98 2.37 27.72 3.33
CA ILE A 98 2.05 29.10 2.91
C ILE A 98 1.77 30.00 4.12
N LYS A 99 0.91 29.54 5.04
CA LYS A 99 0.54 30.34 6.22
C LYS A 99 1.70 30.61 7.16
N ARG A 100 2.57 29.63 7.35
CA ARG A 100 3.68 29.72 8.32
C ARG A 100 5.01 30.17 7.68
N LYS A 101 5.06 30.26 6.34
CA LYS A 101 6.20 30.72 5.51
C LYS A 101 7.54 30.01 5.83
N SER A 102 7.48 28.78 6.38
CA SER A 102 8.66 28.00 6.72
C SER A 102 8.31 26.52 6.86
N LEU A 103 9.10 25.65 6.22
CA LEU A 103 8.97 24.20 6.33
C LEU A 103 9.12 23.71 7.77
N PHE A 104 10.04 24.32 8.53
CA PHE A 104 10.30 23.95 9.94
C PHE A 104 9.14 24.31 10.89
N LYS A 105 8.18 25.11 10.43
CA LYS A 105 6.98 25.47 11.20
C LYS A 105 5.77 24.62 10.81
N VAL A 106 5.85 23.79 9.76
CA VAL A 106 4.82 22.80 9.42
C VAL A 106 4.81 21.71 10.49
N ASP A 107 3.64 21.15 10.77
CA ASP A 107 3.51 20.07 11.75
C ASP A 107 4.39 18.88 11.33
N CYS A 108 5.21 18.39 12.25
CA CYS A 108 6.22 17.36 11.96
C CYS A 108 5.57 16.06 11.44
N ASP A 109 4.39 15.71 11.94
CA ASP A 109 3.62 14.54 11.47
C ASP A 109 3.17 14.69 10.01
N ILE A 110 2.83 15.89 9.55
CA ILE A 110 2.47 16.17 8.15
C ILE A 110 3.71 16.09 7.24
N ILE A 111 4.86 16.58 7.70
CA ILE A 111 6.12 16.46 6.92
C ILE A 111 6.50 15.00 6.75
N LEU A 112 6.49 14.23 7.86
CA LEU A 112 6.81 12.79 7.81
C LEU A 112 5.82 12.01 6.92
N LEU A 113 4.54 12.35 7.00
CA LEU A 113 3.52 11.75 6.16
C LEU A 113 3.74 12.09 4.68
N GLY A 114 4.11 13.34 4.38
CA GLY A 114 4.44 13.77 3.02
C GLY A 114 5.62 12.99 2.43
N ILE A 115 6.72 12.84 3.20
CA ILE A 115 7.88 12.04 2.78
C ILE A 115 7.46 10.57 2.55
N TYR A 116 6.69 10.01 3.47
CA TYR A 116 6.17 8.65 3.34
C TYR A 116 5.35 8.46 2.07
N TYR A 117 4.43 9.38 1.76
CA TYR A 117 3.60 9.31 0.56
C TYR A 117 4.40 9.46 -0.73
N ILE A 118 5.44 10.29 -0.74
CA ILE A 118 6.35 10.39 -1.90
C ILE A 118 7.00 9.02 -2.16
N ILE A 119 7.46 8.32 -1.13
CA ILE A 119 8.05 6.98 -1.27
C ILE A 119 7.01 5.97 -1.77
N VAL A 120 5.80 5.96 -1.18
CA VAL A 120 4.72 5.04 -1.55
C VAL A 120 4.29 5.26 -3.01
N ILE A 121 4.10 6.52 -3.42
CA ILE A 121 3.74 6.86 -4.81
C ILE A 121 4.88 6.50 -5.76
N GLY A 122 6.14 6.70 -5.36
CA GLY A 122 7.29 6.26 -6.15
C GLY A 122 7.29 4.74 -6.38
N CYS A 123 7.06 3.95 -5.33
CA CYS A 123 6.92 2.49 -5.44
C CYS A 123 5.72 2.09 -6.30
N TYR A 124 4.58 2.79 -6.15
CA TYR A 124 3.39 2.58 -6.97
C TYR A 124 3.71 2.75 -8.46
N LEU A 125 4.35 3.86 -8.84
CA LEU A 125 4.73 4.12 -10.23
C LEU A 125 5.72 3.09 -10.77
N ILE A 126 6.69 2.66 -9.95
CA ILE A 126 7.65 1.61 -10.35
C ILE A 126 6.92 0.30 -10.64
N PHE A 127 5.99 -0.12 -9.77
CA PHE A 127 5.26 -1.37 -9.97
C PHE A 127 4.27 -1.31 -11.14
N GLU A 128 3.73 -0.14 -11.43
CA GLU A 128 2.88 0.08 -12.60
C GLU A 128 3.68 0.02 -13.90
N MET A 129 4.86 0.64 -13.93
CA MET A 129 5.70 0.73 -15.12
C MET A 129 6.51 -0.55 -15.39
N ILE A 130 6.84 -1.31 -14.34
CA ILE A 130 7.70 -2.50 -14.43
C ILE A 130 7.00 -3.70 -13.77
N PRO A 131 5.94 -4.23 -14.39
CA PRO A 131 5.26 -5.42 -13.86
C PRO A 131 6.21 -6.63 -13.91
N ILE A 132 6.18 -7.43 -12.85
CA ILE A 132 7.02 -8.63 -12.72
C ILE A 132 6.30 -9.85 -13.30
N ASN A 133 4.98 -9.89 -13.17
CA ASN A 133 4.12 -10.94 -13.69
C ASN A 133 2.83 -10.35 -14.25
N TYR A 134 2.26 -11.03 -15.25
CA TYR A 134 1.02 -10.60 -15.91
C TYR A 134 -0.13 -11.54 -15.59
N ARG A 135 -1.36 -11.09 -15.88
CA ARG A 135 -2.57 -11.95 -15.80
C ARG A 135 -2.59 -12.91 -16.97
N PRO A 136 -3.09 -14.15 -16.79
CA PRO A 136 -3.20 -15.13 -17.87
C PRO A 136 -4.31 -14.81 -18.87
N ILE A 137 -5.03 -13.72 -18.67
CA ILE A 137 -6.16 -13.27 -19.49
C ILE A 137 -5.99 -11.81 -19.88
N LEU A 138 -6.57 -11.43 -21.00
CA LEU A 138 -6.68 -10.03 -21.40
C LEU A 138 -7.86 -9.38 -20.69
N VAL A 139 -7.61 -8.22 -20.09
CA VAL A 139 -8.64 -7.35 -19.54
C VAL A 139 -8.87 -6.21 -20.54
N GLU A 140 -10.08 -6.08 -21.05
CA GLU A 140 -10.44 -5.11 -22.11
C GLU A 140 -9.50 -5.15 -23.34
N GLY A 141 -8.93 -6.31 -23.64
CA GLY A 141 -8.02 -6.52 -24.77
C GLY A 141 -6.55 -6.19 -24.48
N PHE A 142 -6.20 -5.80 -23.27
CA PHE A 142 -4.84 -5.49 -22.86
C PHE A 142 -4.31 -6.47 -21.82
N MET A 143 -2.99 -6.71 -21.85
CA MET A 143 -2.30 -7.44 -20.80
C MET A 143 -2.14 -6.56 -19.56
N GLU A 144 -2.70 -7.02 -18.45
CA GLU A 144 -2.56 -6.34 -17.17
C GLU A 144 -1.53 -6.98 -16.25
N ALA A 145 -0.87 -6.13 -15.47
CA ALA A 145 0.00 -6.57 -14.40
C ALA A 145 -0.81 -7.34 -13.33
N SER A 146 -0.27 -8.47 -12.86
CA SER A 146 -0.81 -9.21 -11.73
C SER A 146 0.04 -9.06 -10.49
N TYR A 147 1.35 -8.88 -10.66
CA TYR A 147 2.29 -8.77 -9.54
C TYR A 147 3.50 -7.88 -9.89
N PRO A 148 3.95 -7.03 -8.96
CA PRO A 148 3.30 -6.64 -7.71
C PRO A 148 2.04 -5.81 -7.95
N SER A 149 1.04 -5.93 -7.07
CA SER A 149 -0.17 -5.10 -7.17
C SER A 149 0.10 -3.69 -6.66
N SER A 150 0.18 -2.73 -7.57
CA SER A 150 0.36 -1.30 -7.32
C SER A 150 -0.77 -0.72 -6.46
N THR A 151 -2.02 -1.09 -6.77
CA THR A 151 -3.21 -0.63 -6.06
C THR A 151 -3.27 -1.18 -4.63
N THR A 152 -2.96 -2.47 -4.43
CA THR A 152 -2.87 -3.07 -3.09
C THR A 152 -1.79 -2.38 -2.25
N LEU A 153 -0.65 -2.04 -2.85
CA LEU A 153 0.39 -1.26 -2.18
C LEU A 153 -0.15 0.08 -1.67
N LEU A 154 -0.86 0.83 -2.52
CA LEU A 154 -1.46 2.12 -2.14
C LEU A 154 -2.45 1.96 -0.98
N VAL A 155 -3.39 1.03 -1.10
CA VAL A 155 -4.42 0.81 -0.09
C VAL A 155 -3.80 0.44 1.25
N LEU A 156 -2.94 -0.58 1.29
CA LEU A 156 -2.32 -1.07 2.54
C LEU A 156 -1.32 -0.07 3.14
N SER A 157 -0.75 0.82 2.33
CA SER A 157 0.17 1.84 2.83
C SER A 157 -0.54 3.11 3.32
N VAL A 158 -1.55 3.59 2.60
CA VAL A 158 -2.18 4.89 2.86
C VAL A 158 -3.32 4.79 3.89
N MET A 159 -4.17 3.74 3.80
CA MET A 159 -5.34 3.64 4.68
C MET A 159 -5.00 3.57 6.18
N PRO A 160 -3.97 2.82 6.64
CA PRO A 160 -3.58 2.86 8.05
C PRO A 160 -3.11 4.24 8.53
N THR A 161 -2.47 5.03 7.66
CA THR A 161 -2.06 6.40 8.03
C THR A 161 -3.25 7.32 8.23
N LEU A 162 -4.31 7.15 7.43
CA LEU A 162 -5.57 7.88 7.61
C LEU A 162 -6.20 7.55 8.96
N ILE A 163 -6.24 6.27 9.39
CA ILE A 163 -6.73 5.87 10.71
C ILE A 163 -5.94 6.61 11.81
N TYR A 164 -4.62 6.64 11.69
CA TYR A 164 -3.77 7.33 12.65
C TYR A 164 -4.08 8.84 12.70
N GLN A 165 -4.17 9.51 11.56
CA GLN A 165 -4.45 10.95 11.48
C GLN A 165 -5.85 11.31 11.97
N VAL A 166 -6.85 10.50 11.65
CA VAL A 166 -8.23 10.65 12.16
C VAL A 166 -8.23 10.56 13.69
N ASN A 167 -7.57 9.56 14.26
CA ASN A 167 -7.48 9.37 15.70
C ASN A 167 -6.73 10.51 16.41
N TYR A 168 -5.71 11.06 15.76
CA TYR A 168 -4.90 12.13 16.31
C TYR A 168 -5.56 13.50 16.22
N ARG A 169 -6.25 13.81 15.10
CA ARG A 169 -6.74 15.16 14.80
C ARG A 169 -8.21 15.39 15.13
N LEU A 170 -9.05 14.35 15.05
CA LEU A 170 -10.47 14.48 15.34
C LEU A 170 -10.74 14.37 16.85
N LYS A 171 -11.54 15.33 17.33
CA LYS A 171 -12.03 15.36 18.73
C LYS A 171 -13.39 14.70 18.91
N ASN A 172 -14.17 14.57 17.82
CA ASN A 172 -15.51 13.98 17.86
C ASN A 172 -15.42 12.45 17.79
N ASP A 173 -15.71 11.78 18.91
CA ASP A 173 -15.59 10.32 19.02
C ASP A 173 -16.57 9.55 18.13
N ALA A 174 -17.77 10.10 17.87
CA ALA A 174 -18.74 9.45 16.99
C ALA A 174 -18.24 9.46 15.53
N LEU A 175 -17.74 10.60 15.04
CA LEU A 175 -17.19 10.74 13.71
C LEU A 175 -15.92 9.89 13.55
N LYS A 176 -15.07 9.84 14.58
CA LYS A 176 -13.87 9.00 14.61
C LYS A 176 -14.22 7.52 14.45
N LYS A 177 -15.16 7.00 15.24
CA LYS A 177 -15.62 5.61 15.15
C LYS A 177 -16.20 5.28 13.78
N LEU A 178 -17.02 6.18 13.22
CA LEU A 178 -17.62 6.01 11.89
C LEU A 178 -16.54 5.89 10.81
N LEU A 179 -15.58 6.82 10.78
CA LEU A 179 -14.49 6.83 9.79
C LEU A 179 -13.57 5.61 9.94
N VAL A 180 -13.23 5.22 11.15
CA VAL A 180 -12.41 4.02 11.40
C VAL A 180 -13.15 2.75 10.96
N PHE A 181 -14.45 2.63 11.26
CA PHE A 181 -15.27 1.50 10.80
C PHE A 181 -15.34 1.43 9.27
N GLN A 182 -15.58 2.56 8.61
CA GLN A 182 -15.63 2.63 7.15
C GLN A 182 -14.28 2.23 6.51
N GLN A 183 -13.15 2.58 7.14
CA GLN A 183 -11.83 2.20 6.66
C GLN A 183 -11.53 0.70 6.83
N PHE A 184 -11.94 0.09 7.95
CA PHE A 184 -11.84 -1.36 8.11
C PHE A 184 -12.66 -2.11 7.07
N TYR A 185 -13.86 -1.63 6.77
CA TYR A 185 -14.69 -2.19 5.70
C TYR A 185 -14.01 -2.05 4.33
N PHE A 186 -13.40 -0.90 4.05
CA PHE A 186 -12.65 -0.68 2.82
C PHE A 186 -11.43 -1.61 2.70
N LEU A 187 -10.66 -1.79 3.78
CA LEU A 187 -9.53 -2.73 3.83
C LEU A 187 -9.97 -4.21 3.69
N TYR A 188 -11.16 -4.53 4.14
CA TYR A 188 -11.74 -5.88 4.00
C TYR A 188 -12.13 -6.20 2.55
N LEU A 189 -12.50 -5.19 1.77
CA LEU A 189 -12.86 -5.34 0.34
C LEU A 189 -11.64 -5.58 -0.56
N TRP A 190 -10.44 -5.23 -0.07
CA TRP A 190 -9.15 -5.44 -0.75
C TRP A 190 -8.45 -6.70 -0.27
#